data_3ae897a5388913de5fc37c0c028b3d4d
#
_entry.id   3ae897a5388913de5fc37c0c028b3d4d
#
_cell.length_a   1.000
_cell.length_b   1.000
_cell.length_c   1.000
_cell.angle_alpha   90.00
_cell.angle_beta   90.00
_cell.angle_gamma   90.00
#
_symmetry.space_group_name_H-M   'P 1'
#
loop_
_entity.id
_entity.type
_entity.pdbx_description
1 polymer ?
#
loop_
_entity_poly.entity_id
_entity_poly.type
_entity_poly.pdbx_seq_one_letter_code
_entity_poly.pdbx_strand_id
1 'polypeptide(L)'
;YGQDTFQAFQTMAVVAQMGAAFGVFIKSKKQETKSVALSAGITGIFGITEPTIYGVTLRFKKPFICACISGAVAAAVASFFNSVYYVYAGLPGLLTVVNAIGANPTSIVGELIGCAIAIIGSIVLVQIVGFDEGQIAKEEVKAMDEVAATTLDGTKEIKSPLSGKVIALSKIDDPVF
;
A
#
# COMPACT_ATOMS: atom_id res chain seq x y z
N TYR A 1 -14.22 2.40 27.42
CA TYR A 1 -14.64 2.37 26.02
C TYR A 1 -14.56 0.91 25.60
N GLY A 2 -15.47 0.18 25.22
CA GLY A 2 -15.46 -1.26 24.92
C GLY A 2 -15.68 -1.59 23.45
N GLN A 3 -15.75 -0.57 22.56
CA GLN A 3 -16.06 -0.76 21.13
C GLN A 3 -15.36 0.30 20.28
N ASP A 4 -14.72 -0.13 19.20
CA ASP A 4 -14.02 0.74 18.25
C ASP A 4 -14.58 0.52 16.84
N THR A 5 -15.40 1.45 16.38
CA THR A 5 -15.97 1.45 15.03
C THR A 5 -14.97 1.97 14.00
N PHE A 6 -14.05 2.86 14.42
CA PHE A 6 -13.08 3.45 13.49
C PHE A 6 -12.13 2.39 12.94
N GLN A 7 -11.57 1.54 13.81
CA GLN A 7 -10.67 0.47 13.36
C GLN A 7 -11.37 -0.56 12.49
N ALA A 8 -12.64 -0.88 12.75
CA ALA A 8 -13.42 -1.78 11.92
C ALA A 8 -13.50 -1.25 10.47
N PHE A 9 -13.85 0.02 10.29
CA PHE A 9 -13.91 0.61 8.94
C PHE A 9 -12.53 0.86 8.32
N GLN A 10 -11.52 1.16 9.13
CA GLN A 10 -10.14 1.32 8.66
C GLN A 10 -9.62 0.01 8.04
N THR A 11 -10.00 -1.14 8.61
CA THR A 11 -9.65 -2.46 8.06
C THR A 11 -10.12 -2.61 6.61
N MET A 12 -11.32 -2.10 6.26
CA MET A 12 -11.83 -2.17 4.89
C MET A 12 -10.93 -1.42 3.90
N ALA A 13 -10.42 -0.24 4.29
CA ALA A 13 -9.52 0.55 3.46
C ALA A 13 -8.17 -0.15 3.27
N VAL A 14 -7.61 -0.69 4.35
CA VAL A 14 -6.33 -1.43 4.34
C VAL A 14 -6.42 -2.67 3.45
N VAL A 15 -7.48 -3.46 3.64
CA VAL A 15 -7.69 -4.71 2.90
C VAL A 15 -8.01 -4.44 1.42
N ALA A 16 -8.68 -3.31 1.10
CA ALA A 16 -8.89 -2.89 -0.29
C ALA A 16 -7.57 -2.52 -0.99
N GLN A 17 -6.65 -1.84 -0.31
CA GLN A 17 -5.32 -1.54 -0.85
C GLN A 17 -4.52 -2.82 -1.12
N MET A 18 -4.55 -3.77 -0.19
CA MET A 18 -3.97 -5.10 -0.36
C MET A 18 -4.55 -5.81 -1.60
N GLY A 19 -5.87 -5.82 -1.74
CA GLY A 19 -6.57 -6.38 -2.91
C GLY A 19 -6.15 -5.72 -4.22
N ALA A 20 -5.98 -4.39 -4.24
CA ALA A 20 -5.50 -3.67 -5.42
C ALA A 20 -4.05 -4.05 -5.79
N ALA A 21 -3.16 -4.26 -4.80
CA ALA A 21 -1.81 -4.75 -5.07
C ALA A 21 -1.82 -6.16 -5.71
N PHE A 22 -2.64 -7.07 -5.20
CA PHE A 22 -2.82 -8.38 -5.85
C PHE A 22 -3.46 -8.26 -7.24
N GLY A 23 -4.37 -7.31 -7.44
CA GLY A 23 -4.92 -6.99 -8.76
C GLY A 23 -3.83 -6.55 -9.74
N VAL A 24 -2.90 -5.71 -9.30
CA VAL A 24 -1.73 -5.28 -10.09
C VAL A 24 -0.81 -6.47 -10.36
N PHE A 25 -0.51 -7.30 -9.35
CA PHE A 25 0.30 -8.51 -9.51
C PHE A 25 -0.24 -9.44 -10.61
N ILE A 26 -1.56 -9.67 -10.64
CA ILE A 26 -2.20 -10.55 -11.62
C ILE A 26 -2.13 -9.94 -13.03
N LYS A 27 -2.36 -8.64 -13.16
CA LYS A 27 -2.48 -7.95 -14.46
C LYS A 27 -1.15 -7.52 -15.06
N SER A 28 -0.15 -7.23 -14.23
CA SER A 28 1.16 -6.78 -14.68
C SER A 28 1.83 -7.80 -15.60
N LYS A 29 2.57 -7.31 -16.59
CA LYS A 29 3.40 -8.13 -17.48
C LYS A 29 4.89 -8.06 -17.12
N LYS A 30 5.31 -7.03 -16.40
CA LYS A 30 6.70 -6.84 -15.99
C LYS A 30 6.99 -7.62 -14.71
N GLN A 31 8.02 -8.44 -14.72
CA GLN A 31 8.41 -9.26 -13.57
C GLN A 31 8.78 -8.41 -12.34
N GLU A 32 9.41 -7.27 -12.58
CA GLU A 32 9.76 -6.32 -11.53
C GLU A 32 8.50 -5.77 -10.82
N THR A 33 7.51 -5.28 -11.58
CA THR A 33 6.23 -4.80 -11.03
C THR A 33 5.50 -5.92 -10.28
N LYS A 34 5.52 -7.14 -10.80
CA LYS A 34 4.92 -8.30 -10.11
C LYS A 34 5.59 -8.57 -8.76
N SER A 35 6.91 -8.58 -8.73
CA SER A 35 7.65 -8.84 -7.49
C SER A 35 7.34 -7.80 -6.42
N VAL A 36 7.34 -6.51 -6.79
CA VAL A 36 7.00 -5.41 -5.89
C VAL A 36 5.54 -5.51 -5.43
N ALA A 37 4.60 -5.77 -6.35
CA ALA A 37 3.18 -5.86 -6.03
C ALA A 37 2.86 -7.05 -5.12
N LEU A 38 3.52 -8.20 -5.33
CA LEU A 38 3.36 -9.37 -4.46
C LEU A 38 3.89 -9.10 -3.06
N SER A 39 5.10 -8.57 -2.94
CA SER A 39 5.71 -8.22 -1.66
C SER A 39 4.84 -7.21 -0.89
N ALA A 40 4.39 -6.15 -1.57
CA ALA A 40 3.51 -5.14 -1.00
C ALA A 40 2.14 -5.71 -0.60
N GLY A 41 1.56 -6.63 -1.38
CA GLY A 41 0.32 -7.31 -1.04
C GLY A 41 0.45 -8.17 0.23
N ILE A 42 1.57 -8.88 0.38
CA ILE A 42 1.85 -9.68 1.57
C ILE A 42 1.99 -8.80 2.82
N THR A 43 2.70 -7.67 2.75
CA THR A 43 2.80 -6.75 3.90
C THR A 43 1.45 -6.15 4.26
N GLY A 44 0.57 -5.95 3.29
CA GLY A 44 -0.81 -5.50 3.49
C GLY A 44 -1.68 -6.45 4.32
N ILE A 45 -1.38 -7.76 4.31
CA ILE A 45 -2.08 -8.75 5.18
C ILE A 45 -1.89 -8.39 6.67
N PHE A 46 -0.71 -7.89 7.01
CA PHE A 46 -0.34 -7.49 8.38
C PHE A 46 -0.76 -6.05 8.72
N GLY A 47 -1.46 -5.37 7.82
CA GLY A 47 -1.89 -3.98 8.03
C GLY A 47 -0.86 -2.92 7.63
N ILE A 48 0.29 -3.32 7.06
CA ILE A 48 1.34 -2.40 6.60
C ILE A 48 1.05 -2.02 5.16
N THR A 49 0.53 -0.82 4.94
CA THR A 49 0.05 -0.35 3.63
C THR A 49 1.01 0.55 2.88
N GLU A 50 2.06 1.05 3.51
CA GLU A 50 3.02 1.97 2.90
C GLU A 50 3.67 1.38 1.63
N PRO A 51 4.17 0.14 1.62
CA PRO A 51 4.70 -0.47 0.39
C PRO A 51 3.64 -0.62 -0.69
N THR A 52 2.39 -0.91 -0.30
CA THR A 52 1.27 -1.04 -1.23
C THR A 52 0.90 0.29 -1.85
N ILE A 53 0.80 1.34 -1.04
CA ILE A 53 0.38 2.67 -1.50
C ILE A 53 1.48 3.28 -2.37
N TYR A 54 2.68 3.44 -1.83
CA TYR A 54 3.75 4.17 -2.53
C TYR A 54 4.46 3.33 -3.58
N GLY A 55 4.65 2.03 -3.35
CA GLY A 55 5.32 1.13 -4.28
C GLY A 55 4.44 0.69 -5.45
N VAL A 56 3.10 0.65 -5.26
CA VAL A 56 2.20 0.04 -6.23
C VAL A 56 1.02 0.94 -6.59
N THR A 57 0.08 1.15 -5.67
CA THR A 57 -1.24 1.67 -6.06
C THR A 57 -1.21 3.14 -6.44
N LEU A 58 -0.50 3.98 -5.70
CA LEU A 58 -0.36 5.40 -5.99
C LEU A 58 0.56 5.65 -7.19
N ARG A 59 1.60 4.84 -7.34
CA ARG A 59 2.50 4.89 -8.50
C ARG A 59 1.73 4.74 -9.82
N PHE A 60 0.75 3.84 -9.88
CA PHE A 60 -0.11 3.64 -11.06
C PHE A 60 -1.38 4.49 -11.06
N LYS A 61 -1.68 5.24 -9.99
CA LYS A 61 -2.86 6.12 -9.81
C LYS A 61 -4.20 5.39 -9.90
N LYS A 62 -4.49 4.71 -11.01
CA LYS A 62 -5.75 3.99 -11.24
C LYS A 62 -6.02 2.88 -10.20
N PRO A 63 -5.07 1.98 -9.86
CA PRO A 63 -5.28 0.99 -8.80
C PRO A 63 -5.59 1.62 -7.43
N PHE A 64 -5.01 2.79 -7.14
CA PHE A 64 -5.33 3.52 -5.90
C PHE A 64 -6.81 3.93 -5.85
N ILE A 65 -7.32 4.51 -6.95
CA ILE A 65 -8.74 4.90 -7.06
C ILE A 65 -9.64 3.67 -6.95
N CYS A 66 -9.28 2.55 -7.58
CA CYS A 66 -10.02 1.30 -7.48
C CYS A 66 -10.10 0.79 -6.03
N ALA A 67 -8.99 0.86 -5.29
CA ALA A 67 -8.95 0.49 -3.88
C ALA A 67 -9.84 1.41 -3.03
N CYS A 68 -9.80 2.72 -3.25
CA CYS A 68 -10.65 3.68 -2.54
C CYS A 68 -12.14 3.40 -2.76
N ILE A 69 -12.55 3.15 -4.00
CA ILE A 69 -13.96 2.84 -4.33
C ILE A 69 -14.37 1.52 -3.67
N SER A 70 -13.58 0.47 -3.81
CA SER A 70 -13.90 -0.83 -3.25
C SER A 70 -13.93 -0.80 -1.71
N GLY A 71 -12.98 -0.12 -1.08
CA GLY A 71 -12.94 0.06 0.36
C GLY A 71 -14.14 0.83 0.90
N ALA A 72 -14.58 1.89 0.18
CA ALA A 72 -15.77 2.66 0.55
C ALA A 72 -17.05 1.81 0.48
N VAL A 73 -17.22 1.02 -0.59
CA VAL A 73 -18.35 0.10 -0.73
C VAL A 73 -18.32 -0.96 0.36
N ALA A 74 -17.16 -1.54 0.64
CA ALA A 74 -16.99 -2.55 1.68
C ALA A 74 -17.34 -1.99 3.07
N ALA A 75 -16.86 -0.79 3.40
CA ALA A 75 -17.17 -0.12 4.66
C ALA A 75 -18.67 0.20 4.78
N ALA A 76 -19.31 0.66 3.69
CA ALA A 76 -20.74 0.91 3.66
C ALA A 76 -21.54 -0.39 3.93
N VAL A 77 -21.15 -1.51 3.34
CA VAL A 77 -21.80 -2.81 3.60
C VAL A 77 -21.55 -3.27 5.03
N ALA A 78 -20.33 -3.19 5.54
CA ALA A 78 -19.99 -3.57 6.91
C ALA A 78 -20.78 -2.74 7.96
N SER A 79 -21.10 -1.47 7.64
CA SER A 79 -21.88 -0.60 8.53
C SER A 79 -23.28 -1.12 8.81
N PHE A 80 -23.93 -1.81 7.86
CA PHE A 80 -25.26 -2.42 8.08
C PHE A 80 -25.27 -3.53 9.12
N PHE A 81 -24.10 -4.12 9.38
CA PHE A 81 -23.92 -5.18 10.40
C PHE A 81 -23.46 -4.63 11.75
N ASN A 82 -23.38 -3.29 11.89
CA ASN A 82 -22.81 -2.63 13.07
C ASN A 82 -21.43 -3.19 13.44
N SER A 83 -20.54 -3.28 12.46
CA SER A 83 -19.18 -3.80 12.64
C SER A 83 -18.39 -2.93 13.60
N VAL A 84 -17.89 -3.55 14.67
CA VAL A 84 -17.09 -2.92 15.72
C VAL A 84 -15.98 -3.87 16.18
N TYR A 85 -14.85 -3.32 16.57
CA TYR A 85 -13.79 -4.06 17.26
C TYR A 85 -13.95 -3.92 18.76
N TYR A 86 -13.76 -5.03 19.47
CA TYR A 86 -13.82 -5.10 20.93
C TYR A 86 -12.44 -5.06 21.57
N VAL A 87 -11.40 -5.28 20.77
CA VAL A 87 -10.00 -5.23 21.18
C VAL A 87 -9.26 -4.29 20.24
N TYR A 88 -8.44 -3.41 20.82
CA TYR A 88 -7.63 -2.51 20.02
C TYR A 88 -6.56 -3.27 19.24
N ALA A 89 -6.54 -3.09 17.93
CA ALA A 89 -5.50 -3.58 17.05
C ALA A 89 -4.52 -2.45 16.75
N GLY A 90 -3.26 -2.62 17.04
CA GLY A 90 -2.24 -1.60 16.74
C GLY A 90 -2.17 -1.26 15.25
N LEU A 91 -2.25 -2.29 14.39
CA LEU A 91 -2.31 -2.14 12.93
C LEU A 91 -3.55 -2.87 12.41
N PRO A 92 -4.59 -2.17 11.97
CA PRO A 92 -5.77 -2.81 11.38
C PRO A 92 -5.40 -3.47 10.06
N GLY A 93 -5.82 -4.70 9.87
CA GLY A 93 -5.52 -5.50 8.69
C GLY A 93 -6.34 -6.79 8.65
N LEU A 94 -6.08 -7.65 7.70
CA LEU A 94 -6.84 -8.89 7.54
C LEU A 94 -6.76 -9.79 8.79
N LEU A 95 -5.62 -9.84 9.45
CA LEU A 95 -5.43 -10.68 10.64
C LEU A 95 -6.16 -10.15 11.88
N THR A 96 -6.46 -8.86 11.92
CA THR A 96 -7.13 -8.22 13.07
C THR A 96 -8.65 -8.30 13.01
N VAL A 97 -9.22 -8.87 11.95
CA VAL A 97 -10.68 -9.11 11.80
C VAL A 97 -11.24 -9.93 12.98
N VAL A 98 -10.42 -10.79 13.60
CA VAL A 98 -10.80 -11.55 14.80
C VAL A 98 -11.19 -10.66 15.99
N ASN A 99 -10.74 -9.40 16.03
CA ASN A 99 -11.09 -8.43 17.07
C ASN A 99 -12.56 -7.98 17.01
N ALA A 100 -13.25 -8.29 15.91
CA ALA A 100 -14.70 -8.09 15.79
C ALA A 100 -15.53 -9.16 16.51
N ILE A 101 -14.88 -10.20 17.05
CA ILE A 101 -15.56 -11.23 17.86
C ILE A 101 -15.82 -10.66 19.26
N GLY A 102 -17.10 -10.53 19.61
CA GLY A 102 -17.49 -9.99 20.93
C GLY A 102 -18.98 -10.09 21.18
N ALA A 103 -19.51 -9.11 21.90
CA ALA A 103 -20.92 -9.13 22.34
C ALA A 103 -21.93 -9.12 21.19
N ASN A 104 -21.58 -8.55 20.04
CA ASN A 104 -22.42 -8.51 18.86
C ASN A 104 -21.94 -9.57 17.84
N PRO A 105 -22.65 -10.69 17.66
CA PRO A 105 -22.22 -11.74 16.72
C PRO A 105 -22.31 -11.31 15.24
N THR A 106 -23.08 -10.27 14.92
CA THR A 106 -23.17 -9.76 13.55
C THR A 106 -21.94 -8.95 13.13
N SER A 107 -21.14 -8.45 14.09
CA SER A 107 -19.95 -7.66 13.84
C SER A 107 -18.90 -8.44 13.03
N ILE A 108 -18.55 -9.66 13.47
CA ILE A 108 -17.58 -10.48 12.73
C ILE A 108 -18.07 -10.87 11.33
N VAL A 109 -19.37 -11.10 11.18
CA VAL A 109 -19.97 -11.42 9.88
C VAL A 109 -19.86 -10.22 8.95
N GLY A 110 -20.17 -9.03 9.46
CA GLY A 110 -20.00 -7.77 8.70
C GLY A 110 -18.55 -7.53 8.27
N GLU A 111 -17.59 -7.77 9.17
CA GLU A 111 -16.16 -7.64 8.88
C GLU A 111 -15.71 -8.64 7.80
N LEU A 112 -16.11 -9.89 7.89
CA LEU A 112 -15.74 -10.91 6.89
C LEU A 112 -16.32 -10.60 5.51
N ILE A 113 -17.61 -10.21 5.46
CA ILE A 113 -18.28 -9.83 4.21
C ILE A 113 -17.61 -8.56 3.64
N GLY A 114 -17.36 -7.55 4.48
CA GLY A 114 -16.70 -6.32 4.08
C GLY A 114 -15.29 -6.59 3.52
N CYS A 115 -14.48 -7.39 4.21
CA CYS A 115 -13.15 -7.78 3.73
C CYS A 115 -13.21 -8.53 2.39
N ALA A 116 -14.16 -9.45 2.22
CA ALA A 116 -14.34 -10.17 0.96
C ALA A 116 -14.70 -9.20 -0.18
N ILE A 117 -15.62 -8.26 0.05
CA ILE A 117 -15.97 -7.22 -0.93
C ILE A 117 -14.78 -6.32 -1.23
N ALA A 118 -14.02 -5.90 -0.21
CA ALA A 118 -12.83 -5.06 -0.37
C ALA A 118 -11.78 -5.72 -1.25
N ILE A 119 -11.44 -6.99 -0.99
CA ILE A 119 -10.42 -7.74 -1.75
C ILE A 119 -10.90 -8.00 -3.17
N ILE A 120 -12.04 -8.67 -3.31
CA ILE A 120 -12.54 -9.10 -4.61
C ILE A 120 -12.88 -7.87 -5.47
N GLY A 121 -13.56 -6.87 -4.88
CA GLY A 121 -13.90 -5.64 -5.57
C GLY A 121 -12.67 -4.88 -6.08
N SER A 122 -11.63 -4.75 -5.26
CA SER A 122 -10.38 -4.11 -5.69
C SER A 122 -9.69 -4.88 -6.80
N ILE A 123 -9.58 -6.20 -6.69
CA ILE A 123 -8.98 -7.04 -7.74
C ILE A 123 -9.77 -6.87 -9.05
N VAL A 124 -11.09 -7.03 -9.01
CA VAL A 124 -11.96 -6.93 -10.19
C VAL A 124 -11.88 -5.55 -10.83
N LEU A 125 -11.97 -4.49 -10.03
CA LEU A 125 -11.87 -3.12 -10.55
C LEU A 125 -10.52 -2.86 -11.21
N VAL A 126 -9.42 -3.31 -10.63
CA VAL A 126 -8.09 -3.19 -11.24
C VAL A 126 -8.00 -3.99 -12.54
N GLN A 127 -8.66 -5.15 -12.65
CA GLN A 127 -8.70 -5.93 -13.88
C GLN A 127 -9.50 -5.19 -14.98
N ILE A 128 -10.62 -4.54 -14.63
CA ILE A 128 -11.49 -3.83 -15.59
C ILE A 128 -10.84 -2.51 -16.01
N VAL A 129 -10.48 -1.65 -15.05
CA VAL A 129 -9.96 -0.29 -15.30
C VAL A 129 -8.57 -0.35 -15.91
N GLY A 130 -7.76 -1.30 -15.49
CA GLY A 130 -6.38 -1.43 -15.92
C GLY A 130 -5.46 -0.33 -15.41
N PHE A 131 -4.18 -0.45 -15.76
CA PHE A 131 -3.16 0.56 -15.51
C PHE A 131 -2.10 0.48 -16.61
N ASP A 132 -1.35 1.57 -16.78
CA ASP A 132 -0.37 1.69 -17.86
C ASP A 132 1.05 1.65 -17.31
N GLU A 133 1.73 0.53 -17.53
CA GLU A 133 3.12 0.34 -17.11
C GLU A 133 4.13 1.13 -17.96
N GLY A 134 3.72 1.55 -19.16
CA GLY A 134 4.60 2.29 -20.08
C GLY A 134 4.73 3.77 -19.74
N GLN A 135 3.69 4.37 -19.17
CA GLN A 135 3.72 5.78 -18.79
C GLN A 135 4.69 6.04 -17.63
N ILE A 136 4.73 5.16 -16.66
CA ILE A 136 5.60 5.31 -15.48
C ILE A 136 7.06 5.18 -15.87
N ALA A 137 7.42 4.20 -16.70
CA ALA A 137 8.78 4.09 -17.19
C ALA A 137 9.24 5.35 -17.94
N LYS A 138 8.33 6.01 -18.67
CA LYS A 138 8.62 7.29 -19.35
C LYS A 138 8.72 8.45 -18.37
N GLU A 139 7.86 8.51 -17.34
CA GLU A 139 7.93 9.54 -16.28
C GLU A 139 9.21 9.41 -15.47
N GLU A 140 9.62 8.18 -15.12
CA GLU A 140 10.88 7.93 -14.40
C GLU A 140 12.10 8.29 -15.23
N VAL A 141 12.15 7.90 -16.50
CA VAL A 141 13.25 8.27 -17.41
C VAL A 141 13.29 9.79 -17.57
N LYS A 142 12.16 10.45 -17.77
CA LYS A 142 12.10 11.91 -17.88
C LYS A 142 12.56 12.61 -16.60
N ALA A 143 12.17 12.11 -15.43
CA ALA A 143 12.62 12.66 -14.15
C ALA A 143 14.13 12.44 -13.95
N MET A 144 14.68 11.30 -14.36
CA MET A 144 16.12 11.05 -14.33
C MET A 144 16.88 11.95 -15.31
N ASP A 145 16.35 12.16 -16.52
CA ASP A 145 16.95 13.06 -17.51
C ASP A 145 16.89 14.51 -17.03
N GLU A 146 15.81 14.95 -16.38
CA GLU A 146 15.68 16.30 -15.83
C GLU A 146 16.65 16.52 -14.66
N VAL A 147 16.84 15.54 -13.78
CA VAL A 147 17.84 15.56 -12.72
C VAL A 147 19.25 15.57 -13.32
N ALA A 148 19.52 14.74 -14.35
CA ALA A 148 20.81 14.72 -15.04
C ALA A 148 21.08 16.05 -15.76
N ALA A 149 20.09 16.64 -16.42
CA ALA A 149 20.22 17.96 -17.07
C ALA A 149 20.51 19.08 -16.05
N THR A 150 19.87 19.02 -14.87
CA THR A 150 20.11 20.00 -13.79
C THR A 150 21.50 19.85 -13.17
N THR A 151 22.08 18.64 -13.22
CA THR A 151 23.46 18.39 -12.75
C THR A 151 24.52 18.79 -13.80
N LEU A 152 24.14 18.90 -15.07
CA LEU A 152 25.06 19.30 -16.16
C LEU A 152 25.13 20.82 -16.39
N ASP A 153 24.18 21.59 -15.87
CA ASP A 153 24.19 23.07 -15.98
C ASP A 153 24.89 23.68 -14.74
N GLY A 154 26.19 23.68 -14.81
CA GLY A 154 27.11 24.53 -14.05
C GLY A 154 27.16 24.23 -12.54
N THR A 155 28.29 23.72 -12.12
CA THR A 155 28.96 23.90 -10.80
C THR A 155 28.08 24.48 -9.67
N LYS A 156 26.95 23.87 -9.35
CA LYS A 156 26.40 23.97 -8.00
C LYS A 156 27.20 23.02 -7.13
N GLU A 157 28.19 23.57 -6.42
CA GLU A 157 28.84 22.85 -5.32
C GLU A 157 27.76 22.33 -4.37
N ILE A 158 27.52 21.03 -4.39
CA ILE A 158 26.71 20.40 -3.36
C ILE A 158 27.54 20.42 -2.09
N LYS A 159 27.30 21.42 -1.24
CA LYS A 159 27.95 21.50 0.06
C LYS A 159 27.30 20.44 0.97
N SER A 160 28.11 19.51 1.43
CA SER A 160 27.71 18.59 2.48
C SER A 160 27.28 19.39 3.73
N PRO A 161 26.15 19.08 4.36
CA PRO A 161 25.75 19.69 5.63
C PRO A 161 26.69 19.33 6.78
N LEU A 162 27.56 18.33 6.58
CA LEU A 162 28.58 17.89 7.53
C LEU A 162 29.95 18.29 7.03
N SER A 163 30.74 18.98 7.85
CA SER A 163 32.13 19.24 7.60
C SER A 163 32.97 18.01 7.99
N GLY A 164 33.65 17.43 7.03
CA GLY A 164 34.49 16.24 7.27
C GLY A 164 35.32 15.85 6.06
N LYS A 165 36.26 14.95 6.26
CA LYS A 165 37.09 14.40 5.20
C LYS A 165 36.41 13.21 4.56
N VAL A 166 36.13 13.25 3.26
CA VAL A 166 35.62 12.12 2.50
C VAL A 166 36.77 11.12 2.28
N ILE A 167 36.59 9.89 2.76
CA ILE A 167 37.52 8.77 2.54
C ILE A 167 36.77 7.63 1.83
N ALA A 168 37.50 6.90 0.98
CA ALA A 168 36.93 5.74 0.31
C ALA A 168 36.56 4.66 1.34
N LEU A 169 35.43 3.98 1.14
CA LEU A 169 34.93 2.94 2.05
C LEU A 169 35.98 1.83 2.29
N SER A 170 36.75 1.52 1.27
CA SER A 170 37.88 0.54 1.34
C SER A 170 39.02 0.93 2.27
N LYS A 171 39.05 2.16 2.79
CA LYS A 171 40.09 2.66 3.74
C LYS A 171 39.52 2.79 5.16
N ILE A 172 38.34 2.34 5.42
CA ILE A 172 37.71 2.31 6.75
C ILE A 172 38.07 0.95 7.35
N ASP A 173 38.83 0.97 8.41
CA ASP A 173 39.17 -0.23 9.20
C ASP A 173 38.05 -0.44 10.24
N ASP A 174 36.91 -0.90 9.77
CA ASP A 174 35.73 -1.20 10.59
C ASP A 174 35.39 -2.68 10.40
N PRO A 175 35.30 -3.49 11.46
CA PRO A 175 35.00 -4.92 11.38
C PRO A 175 33.61 -5.23 10.85
N VAL A 176 32.76 -4.23 10.61
CA VAL A 176 31.39 -4.36 10.08
C VAL A 176 31.30 -4.16 8.55
N PHE A 177 32.40 -3.59 7.93
CA PHE A 177 32.47 -3.33 6.49
C PHE A 177 33.63 -4.05 5.83
#